data_e633514e6b71d15cc5ccca32a0f26a24
#
_entry.id   e633514e6b71d15cc5ccca32a0f26a24
#
_cell.length_a   1.000
_cell.length_b   1.000
_cell.length_c   1.000
_cell.angle_alpha   90.00
_cell.angle_beta   90.00
_cell.angle_gamma   90.00
#
_symmetry.space_group_name_H-M   'P 1'
#
loop_
_entity.id
_entity.type
_entity.pdbx_description
1 polymer ?
#
loop_
_entity_poly.entity_id
_entity_poly.type
_entity_poly.pdbx_seq_one_letter_code
_entity_poly.pdbx_strand_id
1 'polypeptide(L)'
;MCSSDLSAAAQREIPIYYVDTDKKQVALSFDAAWGNEQTEHLLEILDKYKVKSTFFLVGDWVKNYPDSVKDIAKHGHDVGNHSNTHPHMTQMSSSDMVGQIQSCNEKIKELTGKTPTLFRAPYGDYNNDVVKSVNGCNMYCVQWDVDSLDWKDPTPEQIKQNIMKKIKNGSIILMHNGAKNTPEALPTVIEAIKSEGYEIVPISQILLKGEYYTDVDGKMCSKTATQPSS
;
A
#
# COMPACT_ATOMS: atom_id res chain seq x y z
N MET A 1 -18.61 24.92 -41.93
CA MET A 1 -18.80 23.75 -41.07
C MET A 1 -17.49 23.48 -40.36
N CYS A 2 -17.35 24.00 -39.15
CA CYS A 2 -16.16 23.70 -38.32
C CYS A 2 -16.51 22.50 -37.46
N SER A 3 -15.89 21.36 -37.77
CA SER A 3 -15.92 20.19 -36.92
C SER A 3 -15.06 20.50 -35.70
N SER A 4 -15.69 20.69 -34.56
CA SER A 4 -15.03 20.77 -33.27
C SER A 4 -14.70 19.34 -32.79
N ASP A 5 -13.52 18.84 -33.17
CA ASP A 5 -12.93 17.68 -32.51
C ASP A 5 -12.50 18.10 -31.09
N LEU A 6 -13.43 18.04 -30.18
CA LEU A 6 -13.15 17.99 -28.77
C LEU A 6 -12.53 16.59 -28.48
N SER A 7 -11.22 16.47 -28.59
CA SER A 7 -10.51 15.32 -28.05
C SER A 7 -10.79 15.28 -26.55
N ALA A 8 -11.62 14.34 -26.12
CA ALA A 8 -11.82 14.08 -24.69
C ALA A 8 -10.43 13.81 -24.10
N ALA A 9 -9.93 14.73 -23.29
CA ALA A 9 -8.69 14.52 -22.55
C ALA A 9 -8.84 13.18 -21.79
N ALA A 10 -7.92 12.25 -22.02
CA ALA A 10 -7.98 10.94 -21.39
C ALA A 10 -8.07 11.14 -19.88
N GLN A 11 -9.12 10.60 -19.25
CA GLN A 11 -9.32 10.71 -17.82
C GLN A 11 -8.09 10.14 -17.09
N ARG A 12 -7.54 10.91 -16.14
CA ARG A 12 -6.38 10.49 -15.36
C ARG A 12 -6.77 9.37 -14.42
N GLU A 13 -6.08 8.23 -14.53
CA GLU A 13 -6.20 7.13 -13.60
C GLU A 13 -5.31 7.38 -12.38
N ILE A 14 -5.90 7.40 -11.20
CA ILE A 14 -5.19 7.74 -9.95
C ILE A 14 -5.26 6.55 -8.99
N PRO A 15 -4.13 6.11 -8.41
CA PRO A 15 -4.12 5.08 -7.37
C PRO A 15 -4.83 5.55 -6.10
N ILE A 16 -5.14 4.61 -5.21
CA ILE A 16 -5.72 4.89 -3.91
C ILE A 16 -4.62 5.36 -2.96
N TYR A 17 -4.70 6.60 -2.47
CA TYR A 17 -3.79 7.17 -1.47
C TYR A 17 -4.36 7.08 -0.06
N TYR A 18 -5.67 7.23 0.09
CA TYR A 18 -6.41 7.11 1.34
C TYR A 18 -7.88 6.84 1.07
N VAL A 19 -8.66 6.57 2.10
CA VAL A 19 -10.05 6.14 1.98
C VAL A 19 -11.00 7.15 2.60
N ASP A 20 -12.11 7.43 1.93
CA ASP A 20 -13.19 8.26 2.44
C ASP A 20 -13.99 7.50 3.50
N THR A 21 -13.77 7.82 4.76
CA THR A 21 -14.43 7.16 5.88
C THR A 21 -14.55 8.06 7.10
N ASP A 22 -15.67 7.98 7.79
CA ASP A 22 -15.87 8.64 9.09
C ASP A 22 -15.28 7.83 10.26
N LYS A 23 -14.88 6.58 10.02
CA LYS A 23 -14.26 5.76 11.04
C LYS A 23 -12.85 6.25 11.34
N LYS A 24 -12.50 6.34 12.62
CA LYS A 24 -11.13 6.58 13.07
C LYS A 24 -10.27 5.35 12.84
N GLN A 25 -10.00 5.05 11.58
CA GLN A 25 -9.16 3.93 11.15
C GLN A 25 -8.03 4.42 10.24
N VAL A 26 -6.86 3.83 10.41
CA VAL A 26 -5.68 4.04 9.55
C VAL A 26 -5.03 2.70 9.24
N ALA A 27 -4.25 2.61 8.16
CA ALA A 27 -3.52 1.41 7.82
C ALA A 27 -2.01 1.67 7.88
N LEU A 28 -1.27 0.82 8.62
CA LEU A 28 0.19 0.74 8.52
C LEU A 28 0.56 -0.20 7.38
N SER A 29 1.51 0.20 6.55
CA SER A 29 2.04 -0.64 5.50
C SER A 29 3.56 -0.57 5.41
N PHE A 30 4.17 -1.70 5.02
CA PHE A 30 5.61 -1.88 4.92
C PHE A 30 5.97 -2.35 3.52
N ASP A 31 6.86 -1.62 2.84
CA ASP A 31 7.42 -2.07 1.58
C ASP A 31 8.69 -2.89 1.86
N ALA A 32 8.77 -4.09 1.28
CA ALA A 32 9.86 -5.03 1.45
C ALA A 32 10.57 -5.26 0.11
N ALA A 33 11.61 -4.47 -0.13
CA ALA A 33 12.44 -4.54 -1.33
C ALA A 33 13.89 -4.91 -1.03
N TRP A 34 14.38 -4.62 0.18
CA TRP A 34 15.74 -4.92 0.63
C TRP A 34 15.75 -5.33 2.09
N GLY A 35 16.77 -6.10 2.47
CA GLY A 35 16.98 -6.53 3.84
C GLY A 35 15.88 -7.45 4.37
N ASN A 36 16.20 -8.22 5.39
CA ASN A 36 15.27 -9.11 6.08
C ASN A 36 15.50 -9.16 7.59
N GLU A 37 16.58 -8.53 8.04
CA GLU A 37 17.11 -8.67 9.39
C GLU A 37 16.13 -8.20 10.47
N GLN A 38 15.20 -7.32 10.08
CA GLN A 38 14.25 -6.71 11.01
C GLN A 38 12.83 -7.28 10.92
N THR A 39 12.54 -8.11 9.91
CA THR A 39 11.18 -8.58 9.63
C THR A 39 10.58 -9.32 10.82
N GLU A 40 11.31 -10.28 11.41
CA GLU A 40 10.85 -11.03 12.58
C GLU A 40 10.55 -10.09 13.76
N HIS A 41 11.43 -9.14 14.05
CA HIS A 41 11.22 -8.18 15.15
C HIS A 41 10.02 -7.25 14.90
N LEU A 42 9.79 -6.83 13.66
CA LEU A 42 8.57 -6.07 13.31
C LEU A 42 7.30 -6.89 13.57
N LEU A 43 7.30 -8.18 13.21
CA LEU A 43 6.17 -9.08 13.45
C LEU A 43 5.90 -9.26 14.94
N GLU A 44 6.95 -9.45 15.76
CA GLU A 44 6.83 -9.52 17.23
C GLU A 44 6.21 -8.27 17.84
N ILE A 45 6.63 -7.07 17.37
CA ILE A 45 6.07 -5.79 17.82
C ILE A 45 4.59 -5.71 17.44
N LEU A 46 4.23 -5.99 16.18
CA LEU A 46 2.86 -5.95 15.70
C LEU A 46 1.95 -6.92 16.49
N ASP A 47 2.43 -8.11 16.80
CA ASP A 47 1.70 -9.08 17.62
C ASP A 47 1.53 -8.63 19.06
N LYS A 48 2.59 -8.10 19.69
CA LYS A 48 2.55 -7.53 21.04
C LYS A 48 1.46 -6.46 21.17
N TYR A 49 1.34 -5.60 20.18
CA TYR A 49 0.33 -4.53 20.15
C TYR A 49 -1.01 -4.96 19.56
N LYS A 50 -1.16 -6.22 19.11
CA LYS A 50 -2.34 -6.79 18.45
C LYS A 50 -2.76 -5.96 17.24
N VAL A 51 -1.79 -5.57 16.41
CA VAL A 51 -1.98 -4.80 15.18
C VAL A 51 -1.76 -5.71 13.98
N LYS A 52 -2.68 -5.65 13.02
CA LYS A 52 -2.47 -6.23 11.70
C LYS A 52 -2.21 -5.11 10.69
N SER A 53 -1.29 -5.37 9.80
CA SER A 53 -0.79 -4.41 8.80
C SER A 53 -0.70 -5.06 7.42
N THR A 54 -0.18 -4.32 6.44
CA THR A 54 0.00 -4.79 5.06
C THR A 54 1.47 -4.72 4.69
N PHE A 55 1.99 -5.81 4.11
CA PHE A 55 3.35 -5.87 3.58
C PHE A 55 3.29 -5.97 2.06
N PHE A 56 3.91 -5.04 1.34
CA PHE A 56 4.07 -5.09 -0.11
C PHE A 56 5.44 -5.66 -0.44
N LEU A 57 5.46 -6.85 -1.05
CA LEU A 57 6.68 -7.63 -1.24
C LEU A 57 7.13 -7.60 -2.70
N VAL A 58 8.41 -7.30 -2.93
CA VAL A 58 9.05 -7.47 -4.24
C VAL A 58 9.28 -8.96 -4.50
N GLY A 59 9.03 -9.44 -5.72
CA GLY A 59 9.17 -10.86 -6.08
C GLY A 59 10.57 -11.42 -5.84
N ASP A 60 11.63 -10.62 -6.03
CA ASP A 60 13.00 -11.02 -5.71
C ASP A 60 13.20 -11.15 -4.20
N TRP A 61 12.59 -10.28 -3.39
CA TRP A 61 12.59 -10.42 -1.93
C TRP A 61 11.84 -11.68 -1.49
N VAL A 62 10.69 -11.98 -2.11
CA VAL A 62 9.91 -13.21 -1.87
C VAL A 62 10.75 -14.45 -2.14
N LYS A 63 11.49 -14.47 -3.24
CA LYS A 63 12.39 -15.57 -3.61
C LYS A 63 13.52 -15.75 -2.60
N ASN A 64 14.10 -14.64 -2.12
CA ASN A 64 15.25 -14.67 -1.23
C ASN A 64 14.86 -15.01 0.23
N TYR A 65 13.64 -14.66 0.67
CA TYR A 65 13.20 -14.78 2.06
C TYR A 65 11.84 -15.50 2.19
N PRO A 66 11.69 -16.73 1.65
CA PRO A 66 10.39 -17.42 1.60
C PRO A 66 9.79 -17.70 2.98
N ASP A 67 10.62 -17.93 4.00
CA ASP A 67 10.12 -18.18 5.35
C ASP A 67 9.54 -16.91 5.97
N SER A 68 10.15 -15.74 5.75
CA SER A 68 9.57 -14.47 6.19
C SER A 68 8.23 -14.17 5.52
N VAL A 69 8.05 -14.54 4.25
CA VAL A 69 6.76 -14.40 3.55
C VAL A 69 5.68 -15.25 4.21
N LYS A 70 6.00 -16.51 4.53
CA LYS A 70 5.09 -17.43 5.25
C LYS A 70 4.74 -16.90 6.63
N ASP A 71 5.73 -16.36 7.36
CA ASP A 71 5.53 -15.81 8.71
C ASP A 71 4.64 -14.57 8.66
N ILE A 72 4.86 -13.62 7.74
CA ILE A 72 3.97 -12.47 7.54
C ILE A 72 2.52 -12.93 7.34
N ALA A 73 2.30 -13.91 6.45
CA ALA A 73 0.96 -14.44 6.20
C ALA A 73 0.37 -15.18 7.40
N LYS A 74 1.18 -16.00 8.11
CA LYS A 74 0.78 -16.77 9.29
C LYS A 74 0.37 -15.86 10.45
N HIS A 75 1.05 -14.72 10.61
CA HIS A 75 0.71 -13.69 11.60
C HIS A 75 -0.54 -12.88 11.22
N GLY A 76 -1.18 -13.19 10.08
CA GLY A 76 -2.46 -12.60 9.68
C GLY A 76 -2.37 -11.21 9.09
N HIS A 77 -1.20 -10.82 8.59
CA HIS A 77 -1.03 -9.59 7.83
C HIS A 77 -1.46 -9.75 6.38
N ASP A 78 -1.84 -8.65 5.72
CA ASP A 78 -1.99 -8.65 4.27
C ASP A 78 -0.63 -8.82 3.61
N VAL A 79 -0.59 -9.66 2.56
CA VAL A 79 0.56 -9.77 1.67
C VAL A 79 0.16 -9.18 0.32
N GLY A 80 0.74 -8.03 0.00
CA GLY A 80 0.56 -7.31 -1.26
C GLY A 80 1.76 -7.49 -2.19
N ASN A 81 1.59 -7.05 -3.43
CA ASN A 81 2.56 -7.15 -4.53
C ASN A 81 3.25 -5.80 -4.74
N HIS A 82 4.58 -5.81 -4.83
CA HIS A 82 5.41 -4.62 -5.10
C HIS A 82 6.25 -4.77 -6.37
N SER A 83 5.69 -5.39 -7.44
CA SER A 83 6.35 -5.86 -8.65
C SER A 83 7.30 -7.04 -8.44
N ASN A 84 7.83 -7.60 -9.52
CA ASN A 84 8.74 -8.74 -9.43
C ASN A 84 10.18 -8.34 -9.12
N THR A 85 10.70 -7.27 -9.78
CA THR A 85 12.11 -6.85 -9.72
C THR A 85 12.32 -5.38 -9.35
N HIS A 86 11.27 -4.70 -8.89
CA HIS A 86 11.29 -3.29 -8.48
C HIS A 86 11.71 -2.28 -9.57
N PRO A 87 11.20 -2.37 -10.81
CA PRO A 87 11.54 -1.44 -11.88
C PRO A 87 10.75 -0.13 -11.80
N HIS A 88 11.18 0.89 -12.54
CA HIS A 88 10.32 2.02 -12.90
C HIS A 88 9.27 1.58 -13.92
N MET A 89 8.09 1.21 -13.44
CA MET A 89 7.05 0.62 -14.29
C MET A 89 6.53 1.59 -15.36
N THR A 90 6.58 2.89 -15.12
CA THR A 90 6.20 3.93 -16.10
C THR A 90 7.04 3.92 -17.38
N GLN A 91 8.20 3.26 -17.36
CA GLN A 91 9.11 3.12 -18.50
C GLN A 91 8.93 1.80 -19.27
N MET A 92 7.96 0.97 -18.85
CA MET A 92 7.72 -0.36 -19.41
C MET A 92 6.51 -0.37 -20.35
N SER A 93 6.45 -1.39 -21.22
CA SER A 93 5.21 -1.70 -21.94
C SER A 93 4.13 -2.25 -21.00
N SER A 94 2.86 -2.12 -21.36
CA SER A 94 1.76 -2.70 -20.54
C SER A 94 1.90 -4.21 -20.38
N SER A 95 2.41 -4.91 -21.42
CA SER A 95 2.68 -6.35 -21.35
C SER A 95 3.75 -6.68 -20.31
N ASP A 96 4.83 -5.90 -20.25
CA ASP A 96 5.89 -6.10 -19.28
C ASP A 96 5.44 -5.74 -17.86
N MET A 97 4.61 -4.69 -17.71
CA MET A 97 3.97 -4.36 -16.42
C MET A 97 3.15 -5.53 -15.89
N VAL A 98 2.31 -6.13 -16.73
CA VAL A 98 1.51 -7.32 -16.39
C VAL A 98 2.41 -8.49 -16.03
N GLY A 99 3.50 -8.72 -16.77
CA GLY A 99 4.51 -9.72 -16.45
C GLY A 99 5.13 -9.55 -15.06
N GLN A 100 5.48 -8.31 -14.69
CA GLN A 100 5.99 -7.97 -13.35
C GLN A 100 4.97 -8.28 -12.25
N ILE A 101 3.70 -7.95 -12.48
CA ILE A 101 2.62 -8.18 -11.51
C ILE A 101 2.37 -9.69 -11.35
N GLN A 102 2.18 -10.41 -12.45
CA GLN A 102 1.84 -11.83 -12.44
C GLN A 102 2.95 -12.70 -11.85
N SER A 103 4.21 -12.46 -12.24
CA SER A 103 5.35 -13.22 -11.71
C SER A 103 5.50 -13.07 -10.20
N CYS A 104 5.25 -11.87 -9.65
CA CYS A 104 5.26 -11.66 -8.21
C CYS A 104 4.06 -12.34 -7.53
N ASN A 105 2.85 -12.24 -8.12
CA ASN A 105 1.65 -12.89 -7.61
C ASN A 105 1.82 -14.42 -7.51
N GLU A 106 2.41 -15.04 -8.52
CA GLU A 106 2.67 -16.49 -8.54
C GLU A 106 3.58 -16.90 -7.39
N LYS A 107 4.70 -16.21 -7.20
CA LYS A 107 5.65 -16.47 -6.10
C LYS A 107 4.99 -16.35 -4.72
N ILE A 108 4.20 -15.29 -4.51
CA ILE A 108 3.49 -15.07 -3.25
C ILE A 108 2.44 -16.16 -3.04
N LYS A 109 1.66 -16.49 -4.08
CA LYS A 109 0.63 -17.52 -4.03
C LYS A 109 1.20 -18.89 -3.70
N GLU A 110 2.35 -19.25 -4.26
CA GLU A 110 3.03 -20.52 -3.98
C GLU A 110 3.33 -20.69 -2.49
N LEU A 111 3.77 -19.61 -1.82
CA LEU A 111 4.16 -19.64 -0.42
C LEU A 111 2.99 -19.45 0.57
N THR A 112 1.97 -18.70 0.18
CA THR A 112 0.87 -18.30 1.08
C THR A 112 -0.46 -18.96 0.77
N GLY A 113 -0.59 -19.60 -0.39
CA GLY A 113 -1.85 -20.17 -0.91
C GLY A 113 -2.85 -19.11 -1.40
N LYS A 114 -2.51 -17.81 -1.34
CA LYS A 114 -3.41 -16.71 -1.70
C LYS A 114 -2.78 -15.81 -2.77
N THR A 115 -3.56 -15.46 -3.80
CA THR A 115 -3.16 -14.44 -4.77
C THR A 115 -3.35 -13.06 -4.15
N PRO A 116 -2.34 -12.17 -4.19
CA PRO A 116 -2.48 -10.79 -3.74
C PRO A 116 -3.59 -10.04 -4.50
N THR A 117 -4.31 -9.18 -3.79
CA THR A 117 -5.30 -8.27 -4.38
C THR A 117 -4.88 -6.81 -4.29
N LEU A 118 -3.76 -6.53 -3.64
CA LEU A 118 -3.19 -5.20 -3.43
C LEU A 118 -1.85 -5.10 -4.15
N PHE A 119 -1.67 -4.02 -4.88
CA PHE A 119 -0.42 -3.69 -5.57
C PHE A 119 0.03 -2.28 -5.23
N ARG A 120 1.34 -2.11 -5.00
CA ARG A 120 1.98 -0.81 -4.86
C ARG A 120 3.08 -0.67 -5.89
N ALA A 121 3.06 0.43 -6.66
CA ALA A 121 4.08 0.68 -7.67
C ALA A 121 5.43 1.01 -7.01
N PRO A 122 6.56 0.42 -7.48
CA PRO A 122 7.88 0.81 -7.04
C PRO A 122 8.09 2.33 -7.13
N TYR A 123 8.76 2.91 -6.14
CA TYR A 123 9.04 4.35 -6.03
C TYR A 123 7.80 5.24 -5.93
N GLY A 124 6.60 4.69 -5.86
CA GLY A 124 5.35 5.45 -6.02
C GLY A 124 5.16 6.01 -7.44
N ASP A 125 5.92 5.50 -8.42
CA ASP A 125 5.93 5.97 -9.79
C ASP A 125 4.81 5.32 -10.60
N TYR A 126 3.86 6.12 -11.12
CA TYR A 126 2.73 5.61 -11.89
C TYR A 126 2.30 6.57 -13.02
N ASN A 127 1.65 5.98 -14.00
CA ASN A 127 0.89 6.65 -15.06
C ASN A 127 -0.42 5.87 -15.29
N ASN A 128 -1.23 6.31 -16.25
CA ASN A 128 -2.49 5.63 -16.57
C ASN A 128 -2.29 4.15 -16.92
N ASP A 129 -1.21 3.80 -17.63
CA ASP A 129 -0.96 2.43 -18.07
C ASP A 129 -0.61 1.51 -16.90
N VAL A 130 0.14 2.01 -15.90
CA VAL A 130 0.41 1.27 -14.67
C VAL A 130 -0.90 0.97 -13.93
N VAL A 131 -1.74 1.99 -13.69
CA VAL A 131 -3.00 1.79 -12.96
C VAL A 131 -3.94 0.85 -13.70
N LYS A 132 -4.07 1.00 -15.03
CA LYS A 132 -4.89 0.11 -15.87
C LYS A 132 -4.37 -1.32 -15.87
N SER A 133 -3.04 -1.52 -15.93
CA SER A 133 -2.44 -2.86 -15.88
C SER A 133 -2.72 -3.55 -14.54
N VAL A 134 -2.63 -2.81 -13.43
CA VAL A 134 -2.96 -3.32 -12.09
C VAL A 134 -4.45 -3.70 -12.00
N ASN A 135 -5.34 -2.79 -12.41
CA ASN A 135 -6.78 -3.04 -12.40
C ASN A 135 -7.15 -4.22 -13.31
N GLY A 136 -6.51 -4.35 -14.47
CA GLY A 136 -6.67 -5.46 -15.39
C GLY A 136 -6.23 -6.82 -14.81
N CYS A 137 -5.37 -6.81 -13.79
CA CYS A 137 -5.00 -8.00 -13.02
C CYS A 137 -5.95 -8.25 -11.81
N ASN A 138 -7.09 -7.59 -11.74
CA ASN A 138 -8.05 -7.65 -10.62
C ASN A 138 -7.45 -7.26 -9.27
N MET A 139 -6.60 -6.24 -9.26
CA MET A 139 -5.92 -5.75 -8.08
C MET A 139 -6.21 -4.26 -7.86
N TYR A 140 -6.16 -3.82 -6.60
CA TYR A 140 -6.20 -2.41 -6.24
C TYR A 140 -4.79 -1.81 -6.34
N CYS A 141 -4.66 -0.69 -7.06
CA CYS A 141 -3.42 0.09 -7.09
C CYS A 141 -3.42 1.05 -5.90
N VAL A 142 -2.54 0.83 -4.93
CA VAL A 142 -2.53 1.53 -3.64
C VAL A 142 -1.22 2.26 -3.43
N GLN A 143 -1.31 3.53 -3.07
CA GLN A 143 -0.19 4.37 -2.66
C GLN A 143 -0.25 4.64 -1.14
N TRP A 144 0.09 5.85 -0.71
CA TRP A 144 0.03 6.34 0.67
C TRP A 144 -0.18 7.85 0.70
N ASP A 145 -0.87 8.35 1.70
CA ASP A 145 -0.99 9.78 1.95
C ASP A 145 -0.07 10.24 3.10
N VAL A 146 0.46 9.30 3.88
CA VAL A 146 1.38 9.57 4.98
C VAL A 146 2.68 8.80 4.79
N ASP A 147 3.77 9.53 4.52
CA ASP A 147 5.12 8.98 4.41
C ASP A 147 5.86 9.16 5.74
N SER A 148 6.31 8.08 6.34
CA SER A 148 7.14 8.09 7.55
C SER A 148 8.52 8.67 7.32
N LEU A 149 9.00 8.64 6.07
CA LEU A 149 10.36 8.98 5.65
C LEU A 149 11.45 8.13 6.35
N ASP A 150 11.09 6.95 6.84
CA ASP A 150 11.99 6.05 7.56
C ASP A 150 13.22 5.61 6.74
N TRP A 151 13.09 5.55 5.43
CA TRP A 151 14.15 5.25 4.47
C TRP A 151 15.27 6.31 4.40
N LYS A 152 15.08 7.48 5.02
CA LYS A 152 16.10 8.55 5.15
C LYS A 152 16.89 8.47 6.45
N ASP A 153 16.77 7.37 7.18
CA ASP A 153 17.41 7.15 8.49
C ASP A 153 17.15 8.25 9.54
N PRO A 154 15.92 8.81 9.64
CA PRO A 154 15.60 9.76 10.69
C PRO A 154 15.59 9.06 12.06
N THR A 155 15.61 9.83 13.14
CA THR A 155 15.44 9.25 14.48
C THR A 155 14.04 8.64 14.65
N PRO A 156 13.84 7.68 15.56
CA PRO A 156 12.53 7.11 15.87
C PRO A 156 11.47 8.18 16.19
N GLU A 157 11.84 9.21 16.92
CA GLU A 157 10.95 10.34 17.24
C GLU A 157 10.55 11.13 15.99
N GLN A 158 11.47 11.36 15.05
CA GLN A 158 11.17 12.03 13.78
C GLN A 158 10.23 11.19 12.91
N ILE A 159 10.39 9.85 12.88
CA ILE A 159 9.46 8.94 12.20
C ILE A 159 8.06 9.12 12.76
N LYS A 160 7.91 9.06 14.09
CA LYS A 160 6.62 9.27 14.76
C LYS A 160 6.02 10.64 14.42
N GLN A 161 6.80 11.72 14.50
CA GLN A 161 6.33 13.05 14.17
C GLN A 161 5.91 13.21 12.71
N ASN A 162 6.65 12.60 11.77
CA ASN A 162 6.28 12.61 10.34
C ASN A 162 4.91 11.98 10.10
N ILE A 163 4.60 10.90 10.81
CA ILE A 163 3.31 10.23 10.73
C ILE A 163 2.22 11.07 11.41
N MET A 164 2.41 11.39 12.70
CA MET A 164 1.35 11.96 13.54
C MET A 164 0.86 13.33 13.07
N LYS A 165 1.72 14.14 12.44
CA LYS A 165 1.32 15.47 11.91
C LYS A 165 0.40 15.40 10.68
N LYS A 166 0.22 14.24 10.07
CA LYS A 166 -0.50 14.07 8.79
C LYS A 166 -1.66 13.08 8.85
N ILE A 167 -1.71 12.19 9.83
CA ILE A 167 -2.76 11.16 9.87
C ILE A 167 -4.14 11.78 9.96
N LYS A 168 -5.08 11.15 9.28
CA LYS A 168 -6.51 11.44 9.29
C LYS A 168 -7.29 10.14 9.11
N ASN A 169 -8.61 10.19 9.24
CA ASN A 169 -9.45 9.02 8.95
C ASN A 169 -9.15 8.50 7.55
N GLY A 170 -8.95 7.20 7.43
CA GLY A 170 -8.68 6.54 6.17
C GLY A 170 -7.24 6.61 5.65
N SER A 171 -6.31 7.21 6.41
CA SER A 171 -4.90 7.32 6.01
C SER A 171 -4.24 5.96 5.80
N ILE A 172 -3.40 5.88 4.76
CA ILE A 172 -2.49 4.77 4.49
C ILE A 172 -1.07 5.26 4.72
N ILE A 173 -0.36 4.63 5.64
CA ILE A 173 0.96 5.03 6.11
C ILE A 173 2.02 4.15 5.48
N LEU A 174 3.04 4.76 4.85
CA LEU A 174 4.20 4.07 4.31
C LEU A 174 5.32 3.99 5.33
N MET A 175 5.82 2.77 5.52
CA MET A 175 7.07 2.41 6.19
C MET A 175 7.81 1.35 5.36
N HIS A 176 9.03 0.99 5.75
CA HIS A 176 9.83 -0.05 5.09
C HIS A 176 10.35 -1.06 6.10
N ASN A 177 10.28 -2.35 5.74
CA ASN A 177 10.75 -3.40 6.64
C ASN A 177 12.28 -3.42 6.81
N GLY A 178 13.04 -2.93 5.82
CA GLY A 178 14.49 -2.86 5.85
C GLY A 178 15.05 -1.55 6.41
N ALA A 179 14.22 -0.55 6.74
CA ALA A 179 14.70 0.73 7.26
C ALA A 179 15.18 0.61 8.70
N LYS A 180 16.39 1.12 8.97
CA LYS A 180 17.15 0.88 10.20
C LYS A 180 16.41 1.20 11.49
N ASN A 181 15.71 2.34 11.53
CA ASN A 181 15.11 2.84 12.76
C ASN A 181 13.61 2.53 12.88
N THR A 182 13.04 1.81 11.91
CA THR A 182 11.62 1.44 11.89
C THR A 182 11.22 0.55 13.08
N PRO A 183 11.97 -0.51 13.45
CA PRO A 183 11.59 -1.32 14.60
C PRO A 183 11.61 -0.54 15.92
N GLU A 184 12.57 0.36 16.11
CA GLU A 184 12.63 1.20 17.32
C GLU A 184 11.48 2.22 17.37
N ALA A 185 11.10 2.77 16.23
CA ALA A 185 10.01 3.74 16.13
C ALA A 185 8.63 3.10 16.28
N LEU A 186 8.43 1.88 15.79
CA LEU A 186 7.12 1.26 15.63
C LEU A 186 6.28 1.19 16.92
N PRO A 187 6.82 0.81 18.10
CA PRO A 187 6.06 0.82 19.35
C PRO A 187 5.45 2.18 19.66
N THR A 188 6.26 3.24 19.60
CA THR A 188 5.81 4.61 19.93
C THR A 188 4.86 5.18 18.87
N VAL A 189 5.02 4.78 17.60
CA VAL A 189 4.09 5.10 16.51
C VAL A 189 2.72 4.47 16.78
N ILE A 190 2.68 3.18 17.09
CA ILE A 190 1.43 2.47 17.38
C ILE A 190 0.72 3.09 18.59
N GLU A 191 1.46 3.35 19.68
CA GLU A 191 0.93 3.96 20.88
C GLU A 191 0.35 5.36 20.61
N ALA A 192 1.07 6.19 19.86
CA ALA A 192 0.61 7.53 19.49
C ALA A 192 -0.67 7.49 18.63
N ILE A 193 -0.72 6.62 17.61
CA ILE A 193 -1.91 6.45 16.77
C ILE A 193 -3.12 6.01 17.61
N LYS A 194 -2.93 5.03 18.51
CA LYS A 194 -4.01 4.55 19.40
C LYS A 194 -4.45 5.60 20.42
N SER A 195 -3.52 6.41 20.93
CA SER A 195 -3.85 7.49 21.88
C SER A 195 -4.71 8.60 21.27
N GLU A 196 -4.60 8.83 19.96
CA GLU A 196 -5.48 9.73 19.21
C GLU A 196 -6.84 9.06 18.87
N GLY A 197 -7.07 7.83 19.34
CA GLY A 197 -8.32 7.09 19.16
C GLY A 197 -8.46 6.41 17.81
N TYR A 198 -7.38 6.25 17.04
CA TYR A 198 -7.41 5.50 15.79
C TYR A 198 -7.25 3.99 16.04
N GLU A 199 -8.03 3.23 15.29
CA GLU A 199 -7.81 1.79 15.10
C GLU A 199 -6.84 1.58 13.92
N ILE A 200 -5.87 0.68 14.09
CA ILE A 200 -4.95 0.30 13.03
C ILE A 200 -5.45 -1.00 12.42
N VAL A 201 -5.74 -0.98 11.12
CA VAL A 201 -6.25 -2.13 10.37
C VAL A 201 -5.40 -2.39 9.12
N PRO A 202 -5.38 -3.62 8.56
CA PRO A 202 -4.72 -3.85 7.28
C PRO A 202 -5.47 -3.13 6.14
N ILE A 203 -4.77 -2.85 5.04
CA ILE A 203 -5.36 -2.12 3.90
C ILE A 203 -6.60 -2.84 3.36
N SER A 204 -6.60 -4.16 3.27
CA SER A 204 -7.77 -4.93 2.81
C SER A 204 -9.06 -4.68 3.62
N GLN A 205 -8.92 -4.23 4.86
CA GLN A 205 -10.07 -3.91 5.73
C GLN A 205 -10.50 -2.45 5.65
N ILE A 206 -9.58 -1.52 5.37
CA ILE A 206 -9.93 -0.10 5.27
C ILE A 206 -10.52 0.26 3.91
N LEU A 207 -10.20 -0.49 2.84
CA LEU A 207 -10.76 -0.24 1.51
C LEU A 207 -12.28 -0.42 1.50
N LEU A 208 -12.96 0.47 0.77
CA LEU A 208 -14.41 0.41 0.57
C LEU A 208 -14.80 -0.85 -0.21
N LYS A 209 -15.94 -1.42 0.13
CA LYS A 209 -16.52 -2.56 -0.59
C LYS A 209 -17.43 -2.06 -1.71
N GLY A 210 -17.46 -2.80 -2.83
CA GLY A 210 -18.30 -2.48 -3.98
C GLY A 210 -17.65 -1.52 -4.97
N GLU A 211 -18.47 -0.82 -5.77
CA GLU A 211 -17.96 0.12 -6.77
C GLU A 211 -17.42 1.40 -6.13
N TYR A 212 -16.27 1.83 -6.61
CA TYR A 212 -15.60 3.03 -6.14
C TYR A 212 -15.02 3.84 -7.30
N TYR A 213 -14.60 5.03 -7.00
CA TYR A 213 -13.72 5.87 -7.83
C TYR A 213 -12.66 6.51 -6.94
N THR A 214 -11.58 6.94 -7.54
CA THR A 214 -10.58 7.80 -6.87
C THR A 214 -10.76 9.23 -7.37
N ASP A 215 -10.78 10.19 -6.45
CA ASP A 215 -10.80 11.60 -6.81
C ASP A 215 -9.40 12.11 -7.24
N VAL A 216 -9.30 13.40 -7.52
CA VAL A 216 -8.05 14.02 -7.98
C VAL A 216 -6.91 13.96 -6.97
N ASP A 217 -7.23 13.78 -5.69
CA ASP A 217 -6.27 13.66 -4.58
C ASP A 217 -5.98 12.19 -4.21
N GLY A 218 -6.54 11.24 -4.95
CA GLY A 218 -6.37 9.80 -4.70
C GLY A 218 -7.23 9.27 -3.55
N LYS A 219 -8.27 10.00 -3.15
CA LYS A 219 -9.23 9.52 -2.16
C LYS A 219 -10.16 8.47 -2.78
N MET A 220 -10.21 7.28 -2.18
CA MET A 220 -11.15 6.23 -2.57
C MET A 220 -12.55 6.59 -2.06
N CYS A 221 -13.48 6.85 -2.97
CA CYS A 221 -14.86 7.22 -2.69
C CYS A 221 -15.84 6.17 -3.21
N SER A 222 -16.94 5.91 -2.47
CA SER A 222 -18.00 5.03 -2.92
C SER A 222 -18.81 5.67 -4.06
N LYS A 223 -19.13 4.90 -5.11
CA LYS A 223 -20.07 5.34 -6.18
C LYS A 223 -21.54 5.30 -5.74
N THR A 224 -21.84 4.62 -4.62
CA THR A 224 -23.22 4.47 -4.12
C THR A 224 -23.67 5.60 -3.19
N ALA A 225 -22.81 6.57 -2.86
CA ALA A 225 -23.21 7.77 -2.17
C ALA A 225 -24.02 8.64 -3.17
N THR A 226 -25.34 8.55 -3.10
CA THR A 226 -26.30 9.39 -3.84
C THR A 226 -25.87 10.84 -3.80
N GLN A 227 -25.68 11.45 -4.99
CA GLN A 227 -25.66 12.89 -5.10
C GLN A 227 -26.97 13.42 -4.48
N PRO A 228 -26.95 14.44 -3.63
CA PRO A 228 -28.16 15.11 -3.23
C PRO A 228 -28.80 15.65 -4.52
N SER A 229 -30.02 15.20 -4.82
CA SER A 229 -30.85 15.75 -5.88
C SER A 229 -30.99 17.24 -5.65
N SER A 230 -30.44 18.01 -6.58
CA SER A 230 -30.62 19.46 -6.71
C SER A 230 -32.06 19.86 -6.90
#